data_5a2931be8a9c03cf057484356af3e4ab
#
_entry.id   5a2931be8a9c03cf057484356af3e4ab
#
_cell.length_a   1.000
_cell.length_b   1.000
_cell.length_c   1.000
_cell.angle_alpha   90.00
_cell.angle_beta   90.00
_cell.angle_gamma   90.00
#
_symmetry.space_group_name_H-M   'P 1'
#
loop_
_entity.id
_entity.type
_entity.pdbx_description
1 polymer ?
#
loop_
_entity_poly.entity_id
_entity_poly.type
_entity_poly.pdbx_seq_one_letter_code
_entity_poly.pdbx_strand_id
1 'polypeptide(L)'
;MTPASLRGWRLVHRWTSLICSANLLILCVTGLILVFHHEIQHLMGEELDSSYTEGQARLPLQSLVDIAQKADPALVPKLLSFDPEDKAVNYIYLGPPEERGFDLGRWVVLNGFTGANQMLKQPEETLVGFLLKLHVDLFTGFAGQMFVGVMGLLFVVSTVSGLVVYGPFMKKLAFGILRFGRGTRIGNIDLHNLFGVATLVWAFVVGLTGAILSFSPLITGYWQKTELAAMTARHPEPMTGPAVPIDQVAAAGLAAFPGKDLAFIAYPGNEYAGSRHFSVLVRGHTELTQRLLSVALVDAETGVVAEAAGTPWYMTVLMLSGPFHFGDYGGLPLQIIWALFTIVTGVVTVTGFVVWLKRPRARSASDRNASGAKLGSKA
;
A
#
# COMPACT_ATOMS: atom_id res chain seq x y z
N MET A 1 21.99 24.74 -16.72
CA MET A 1 20.73 25.26 -16.18
C MET A 1 20.87 26.76 -15.95
N THR A 2 19.90 27.57 -16.38
CA THR A 2 19.90 29.02 -16.19
C THR A 2 19.56 29.40 -14.75
N PRO A 3 19.97 30.59 -14.25
CA PRO A 3 19.59 31.06 -12.92
C PRO A 3 18.07 31.19 -12.73
N ALA A 4 17.34 31.49 -13.79
CA ALA A 4 15.86 31.54 -13.74
C ALA A 4 15.24 30.15 -13.55
N SER A 5 15.68 29.15 -14.30
CA SER A 5 15.26 27.76 -14.16
C SER A 5 15.56 27.23 -12.76
N LEU A 6 16.73 27.49 -12.19
CA LEU A 6 17.08 27.07 -10.85
C LEU A 6 16.17 27.73 -9.76
N ARG A 7 15.77 28.99 -9.98
CA ARG A 7 14.79 29.65 -9.08
C ARG A 7 13.43 28.96 -9.13
N GLY A 8 12.96 28.60 -10.32
CA GLY A 8 11.71 27.83 -10.49
C GLY A 8 11.75 26.50 -9.75
N TRP A 9 12.78 25.69 -9.94
CA TRP A 9 12.95 24.41 -9.26
C TRP A 9 13.01 24.53 -7.74
N ARG A 10 13.65 25.58 -7.20
CA ARG A 10 13.64 25.88 -5.76
C ARG A 10 12.25 26.23 -5.22
N LEU A 11 11.42 26.89 -6.02
CA LEU A 11 10.04 27.16 -5.65
C LEU A 11 9.20 25.87 -5.63
N VAL A 12 9.32 25.04 -6.67
CA VAL A 12 8.67 23.72 -6.74
C VAL A 12 9.06 22.90 -5.52
N HIS A 13 10.36 22.63 -5.33
CA HIS A 13 10.82 21.84 -4.18
C HIS A 13 10.31 22.36 -2.85
N ARG A 14 10.38 23.67 -2.62
CA ARG A 14 9.93 24.28 -1.38
C ARG A 14 8.45 24.06 -1.10
N TRP A 15 7.60 24.32 -2.10
CA TRP A 15 6.16 24.26 -1.87
C TRP A 15 5.64 22.82 -1.81
N THR A 16 6.12 21.95 -2.69
CA THR A 16 5.73 20.53 -2.65
C THR A 16 6.17 19.88 -1.35
N SER A 17 7.42 20.13 -0.90
CA SER A 17 7.89 19.58 0.37
C SER A 17 7.12 20.11 1.57
N LEU A 18 6.83 21.41 1.65
CA LEU A 18 6.09 21.98 2.78
C LEU A 18 4.65 21.47 2.87
N ILE A 19 3.96 21.37 1.73
CA ILE A 19 2.56 20.88 1.70
C ILE A 19 2.48 19.45 2.18
N CYS A 20 3.40 18.57 1.78
CA CYS A 20 3.36 17.16 2.18
C CYS A 20 4.04 16.85 3.52
N SER A 21 4.81 17.80 4.13
CA SER A 21 5.66 17.52 5.29
C SER A 21 4.93 16.92 6.49
N ALA A 22 3.76 17.48 6.86
CA ALA A 22 3.02 17.00 8.04
C ALA A 22 2.49 15.57 7.79
N ASN A 23 1.88 15.34 6.63
CA ASN A 23 1.40 14.02 6.24
C ASN A 23 2.57 13.01 6.15
N LEU A 24 3.68 13.41 5.55
CA LEU A 24 4.87 12.56 5.41
C LEU A 24 5.44 12.15 6.78
N LEU A 25 5.44 13.03 7.78
CA LEU A 25 5.86 12.68 9.15
C LEU A 25 4.94 11.65 9.78
N ILE A 26 3.61 11.79 9.60
CA ILE A 26 2.64 10.77 10.05
C ILE A 26 2.96 9.44 9.37
N LEU A 27 3.16 9.45 8.04
CA LEU A 27 3.47 8.24 7.27
C LEU A 27 4.82 7.61 7.67
N CYS A 28 5.84 8.41 8.00
CA CYS A 28 7.11 7.89 8.51
C CYS A 28 6.94 7.21 9.88
N VAL A 29 6.16 7.79 10.79
CA VAL A 29 5.94 7.21 12.13
C VAL A 29 5.12 5.93 12.05
N THR A 30 4.00 5.96 11.33
CA THR A 30 3.12 4.80 11.19
C THR A 30 3.78 3.70 10.35
N GLY A 31 4.42 4.07 9.23
CA GLY A 31 5.12 3.12 8.35
C GLY A 31 6.30 2.44 9.03
N LEU A 32 7.06 3.15 9.88
CA LEU A 32 8.15 2.55 10.67
C LEU A 32 7.65 1.39 11.54
N ILE A 33 6.47 1.56 12.16
CA ILE A 33 5.86 0.51 12.99
C ILE A 33 5.29 -0.60 12.11
N LEU A 34 4.61 -0.23 11.01
CA LEU A 34 3.96 -1.18 10.10
C LEU A 34 4.97 -2.09 9.36
N VAL A 35 6.22 -1.67 9.17
CA VAL A 35 7.27 -2.55 8.62
C VAL A 35 7.44 -3.81 9.47
N PHE A 36 7.20 -3.73 10.79
CA PHE A 36 7.32 -4.84 11.74
C PHE A 36 5.96 -5.35 12.22
N HIS A 37 4.91 -5.26 11.39
CA HIS A 37 3.56 -5.61 11.82
C HIS A 37 3.41 -7.08 12.25
N HIS A 38 4.09 -8.01 11.57
CA HIS A 38 4.08 -9.43 11.94
C HIS A 38 4.69 -9.66 13.33
N GLU A 39 5.86 -9.07 13.60
CA GLU A 39 6.54 -9.17 14.89
C GLU A 39 5.72 -8.54 16.02
N ILE A 40 5.00 -7.45 15.71
CA ILE A 40 4.12 -6.78 16.68
C ILE A 40 2.90 -7.66 16.98
N GLN A 41 2.26 -8.24 15.97
CA GLN A 41 1.14 -9.15 16.14
C GLN A 41 1.52 -10.37 16.98
N HIS A 42 2.71 -10.95 16.70
CA HIS A 42 3.29 -12.01 17.52
C HIS A 42 3.44 -11.60 18.99
N LEU A 43 4.08 -10.46 19.26
CA LEU A 43 4.27 -9.96 20.62
C LEU A 43 2.95 -9.67 21.36
N MET A 44 1.90 -9.31 20.63
CA MET A 44 0.58 -9.05 21.17
C MET A 44 -0.28 -10.30 21.34
N GLY A 45 0.21 -11.48 20.94
CA GLY A 45 -0.55 -12.72 20.95
C GLY A 45 -1.72 -12.72 19.96
N GLU A 46 -1.60 -11.95 18.88
CA GLU A 46 -2.58 -11.86 17.79
C GLU A 46 -2.21 -12.80 16.62
N GLU A 47 -1.30 -13.73 16.84
CA GLU A 47 -0.94 -14.75 15.85
C GLU A 47 -2.07 -15.74 15.65
N LEU A 48 -2.18 -16.16 14.41
CA LEU A 48 -3.10 -17.23 14.02
C LEU A 48 -2.41 -18.58 14.23
N ASP A 49 -3.17 -19.56 14.76
CA ASP A 49 -2.66 -20.92 14.93
C ASP A 49 -2.46 -21.59 13.56
N SER A 50 -1.21 -21.73 13.16
CA SER A 50 -0.77 -22.37 11.94
C SER A 50 -0.50 -23.86 12.13
N SER A 51 -0.87 -24.41 13.27
CA SER A 51 -0.58 -25.82 13.60
C SER A 51 -1.33 -26.77 12.67
N TYR A 52 -0.57 -27.67 12.08
CA TYR A 52 -1.07 -28.86 11.38
C TYR A 52 0.00 -29.96 11.44
N THR A 53 -0.44 -31.21 11.33
CA THR A 53 0.48 -32.35 11.30
C THR A 53 1.01 -32.55 9.88
N GLU A 54 2.30 -32.79 9.73
CA GLU A 54 2.89 -33.09 8.42
C GLU A 54 2.17 -34.30 7.78
N GLY A 55 1.75 -34.13 6.51
CA GLY A 55 0.94 -35.11 5.81
C GLY A 55 -0.57 -35.05 6.10
N GLN A 56 -1.03 -34.17 6.98
CA GLN A 56 -2.46 -33.93 7.20
C GLN A 56 -3.11 -33.37 5.95
N ALA A 57 -4.21 -33.96 5.53
CA ALA A 57 -5.01 -33.41 4.42
C ALA A 57 -5.73 -32.14 4.85
N ARG A 58 -5.78 -31.14 3.95
CA ARG A 58 -6.63 -29.97 4.16
C ARG A 58 -8.09 -30.38 4.19
N LEU A 59 -8.89 -29.61 4.93
CA LEU A 59 -10.35 -29.72 4.86
C LEU A 59 -10.81 -29.27 3.45
N PRO A 60 -11.91 -29.87 2.94
CA PRO A 60 -12.59 -29.35 1.77
C PRO A 60 -12.94 -27.86 1.97
N LEU A 61 -12.80 -27.06 0.92
CA LEU A 61 -13.11 -25.62 1.01
C LEU A 61 -14.57 -25.38 1.38
N GLN A 62 -15.48 -26.21 0.87
CA GLN A 62 -16.89 -26.14 1.25
C GLN A 62 -17.08 -26.32 2.75
N SER A 63 -16.34 -27.23 3.39
CA SER A 63 -16.40 -27.42 4.84
C SER A 63 -15.98 -26.18 5.62
N LEU A 64 -14.94 -25.48 5.15
CA LEU A 64 -14.49 -24.21 5.75
C LEU A 64 -15.55 -23.11 5.61
N VAL A 65 -16.16 -23.01 4.42
CA VAL A 65 -17.27 -22.07 4.17
C VAL A 65 -18.46 -22.38 5.07
N ASP A 66 -18.83 -23.65 5.22
CA ASP A 66 -19.94 -24.08 6.08
C ASP A 66 -19.67 -23.77 7.56
N ILE A 67 -18.43 -23.93 8.01
CA ILE A 67 -18.01 -23.55 9.38
C ILE A 67 -18.14 -22.04 9.57
N ALA A 68 -17.63 -21.24 8.62
CA ALA A 68 -17.73 -19.78 8.68
C ALA A 68 -19.19 -19.32 8.72
N GLN A 69 -20.05 -19.86 7.85
CA GLN A 69 -21.44 -19.47 7.75
C GLN A 69 -22.27 -19.87 8.99
N LYS A 70 -21.91 -20.97 9.68
CA LYS A 70 -22.53 -21.33 10.97
C LYS A 70 -22.25 -20.30 12.07
N ALA A 71 -21.15 -19.57 12.00
CA ALA A 71 -20.84 -18.51 12.97
C ALA A 71 -21.78 -17.30 12.83
N ASP A 72 -22.31 -17.05 11.62
CA ASP A 72 -23.29 -16.00 11.34
C ASP A 72 -24.24 -16.43 10.21
N PRO A 73 -25.35 -17.10 10.53
CA PRO A 73 -26.27 -17.64 9.53
C PRO A 73 -27.04 -16.58 8.72
N ALA A 74 -27.04 -15.33 9.16
CA ALA A 74 -27.70 -14.22 8.46
C ALA A 74 -26.87 -13.70 7.27
N LEU A 75 -25.57 -13.97 7.27
CA LEU A 75 -24.63 -13.53 6.24
C LEU A 75 -24.35 -14.67 5.25
N VAL A 76 -23.93 -14.31 4.04
CA VAL A 76 -23.54 -15.27 3.00
C VAL A 76 -22.07 -15.08 2.61
N PRO A 77 -21.37 -16.15 2.15
CA PRO A 77 -19.99 -16.03 1.72
C PRO A 77 -19.88 -15.16 0.46
N LYS A 78 -18.95 -14.23 0.48
CA LYS A 78 -18.65 -13.28 -0.62
C LYS A 78 -17.25 -13.48 -1.18
N LEU A 79 -16.30 -13.86 -0.31
CA LEU A 79 -14.92 -14.07 -0.67
C LEU A 79 -14.29 -15.16 0.21
N LEU A 80 -13.51 -16.02 -0.41
CA LEU A 80 -12.56 -16.92 0.26
C LEU A 80 -11.15 -16.55 -0.20
N SER A 81 -10.29 -16.15 0.73
CA SER A 81 -8.90 -15.77 0.46
C SER A 81 -7.93 -16.69 1.20
N PHE A 82 -6.79 -16.92 0.58
CA PHE A 82 -5.72 -17.79 1.08
C PHE A 82 -4.53 -16.94 1.44
N ASP A 83 -3.96 -17.15 2.62
CA ASP A 83 -2.76 -16.44 3.02
C ASP A 83 -1.60 -16.79 2.08
N PRO A 84 -0.78 -15.82 1.65
CA PRO A 84 0.35 -16.09 0.77
C PRO A 84 1.52 -16.77 1.47
N GLU A 85 1.68 -16.58 2.77
CA GLU A 85 2.83 -17.02 3.55
C GLU A 85 2.49 -18.25 4.40
N ASP A 86 1.23 -18.36 4.84
CA ASP A 86 0.77 -19.44 5.70
C ASP A 86 -0.36 -20.26 5.08
N LYS A 87 -0.03 -21.48 4.68
CA LYS A 87 -0.98 -22.41 4.06
C LYS A 87 -2.13 -22.82 4.99
N ALA A 88 -1.98 -22.70 6.31
CA ALA A 88 -3.02 -23.04 7.26
C ALA A 88 -4.09 -21.96 7.36
N VAL A 89 -3.77 -20.71 7.04
CA VAL A 89 -4.66 -19.57 7.25
C VAL A 89 -5.56 -19.32 6.04
N ASN A 90 -6.87 -19.23 6.30
CA ASN A 90 -7.88 -18.91 5.31
C ASN A 90 -8.80 -17.82 5.86
N TYR A 91 -9.04 -16.80 5.04
CA TYR A 91 -9.93 -15.69 5.35
C TYR A 91 -11.22 -15.84 4.55
N ILE A 92 -12.36 -15.84 5.23
CA ILE A 92 -13.68 -15.90 4.61
C ILE A 92 -14.43 -14.62 4.97
N TYR A 93 -14.78 -13.84 3.96
CA TYR A 93 -15.65 -12.69 4.17
C TYR A 93 -17.11 -13.12 4.01
N LEU A 94 -17.89 -12.87 5.06
CA LEU A 94 -19.34 -13.04 5.08
C LEU A 94 -19.99 -11.66 5.03
N GLY A 95 -20.92 -11.45 4.12
CA GLY A 95 -21.64 -10.19 3.98
C GLY A 95 -23.14 -10.39 3.75
N PRO A 96 -23.96 -9.32 3.90
CA PRO A 96 -25.37 -9.38 3.53
C PRO A 96 -25.57 -9.85 2.08
N PRO A 97 -26.65 -10.56 1.77
CA PRO A 97 -26.88 -11.09 0.40
C PRO A 97 -26.81 -10.03 -0.70
N GLU A 98 -27.29 -8.82 -0.43
CA GLU A 98 -27.32 -7.68 -1.36
C GLU A 98 -25.98 -6.95 -1.48
N GLU A 99 -25.06 -7.15 -0.57
CA GLU A 99 -23.74 -6.49 -0.59
C GLU A 99 -22.89 -7.03 -1.75
N ARG A 100 -22.24 -6.12 -2.45
CA ARG A 100 -21.28 -6.44 -3.52
C ARG A 100 -19.83 -6.23 -3.11
N GLY A 101 -19.57 -5.31 -2.19
CA GLY A 101 -18.26 -4.97 -1.63
C GLY A 101 -17.95 -5.73 -0.34
N PHE A 102 -17.25 -5.04 0.58
CA PHE A 102 -16.71 -5.60 1.82
C PHE A 102 -16.87 -4.65 3.02
N ASP A 103 -17.98 -3.86 3.06
CA ASP A 103 -18.16 -2.80 4.05
C ASP A 103 -19.11 -3.17 5.18
N LEU A 104 -20.07 -4.09 4.94
CA LEU A 104 -21.19 -4.38 5.84
C LEU A 104 -21.08 -5.72 6.54
N GLY A 105 -20.15 -6.55 6.12
CA GLY A 105 -19.96 -7.91 6.62
C GLY A 105 -18.83 -8.02 7.63
N ARG A 106 -18.30 -9.23 7.75
CA ARG A 106 -17.21 -9.54 8.68
C ARG A 106 -16.28 -10.61 8.12
N TRP A 107 -15.05 -10.55 8.55
CA TRP A 107 -14.07 -11.61 8.28
C TRP A 107 -14.20 -12.74 9.31
N VAL A 108 -14.04 -13.95 8.85
CA VAL A 108 -13.85 -15.17 9.66
C VAL A 108 -12.54 -15.78 9.23
N VAL A 109 -11.66 -16.07 10.17
CA VAL A 109 -10.34 -16.67 9.89
C VAL A 109 -10.34 -18.09 10.41
N LEU A 110 -10.05 -19.05 9.53
CA LEU A 110 -10.08 -20.47 9.84
C LEU A 110 -8.73 -21.11 9.52
N ASN A 111 -8.33 -22.05 10.40
CA ASN A 111 -7.26 -22.98 10.07
C ASN A 111 -7.78 -23.99 9.03
N GLY A 112 -7.12 -24.06 7.86
CA GLY A 112 -7.54 -24.89 6.73
C GLY A 112 -7.39 -26.39 6.92
N PHE A 113 -6.73 -26.85 7.98
CA PHE A 113 -6.55 -28.26 8.31
C PHE A 113 -7.45 -28.72 9.46
N THR A 114 -7.68 -27.86 10.44
CA THR A 114 -8.46 -28.19 11.63
C THR A 114 -9.87 -27.62 11.62
N GLY A 115 -10.12 -26.58 10.83
CA GLY A 115 -11.37 -25.83 10.84
C GLY A 115 -11.52 -24.91 12.06
N ALA A 116 -10.51 -24.80 12.92
CA ALA A 116 -10.55 -23.94 14.08
C ALA A 116 -10.72 -22.48 13.68
N ASN A 117 -11.72 -21.80 14.27
CA ASN A 117 -11.92 -20.36 14.09
C ASN A 117 -10.92 -19.61 14.98
N GLN A 118 -10.15 -18.73 14.36
CA GLN A 118 -9.01 -18.07 14.98
C GLN A 118 -9.21 -16.57 15.14
N MET A 119 -10.27 -16.00 14.59
CA MET A 119 -10.44 -14.55 14.66
C MET A 119 -10.89 -14.14 16.06
N LEU A 120 -9.99 -13.50 16.78
CA LEU A 120 -10.23 -12.92 18.10
C LEU A 120 -10.77 -11.48 18.00
N LYS A 121 -10.32 -10.71 17.02
CA LYS A 121 -10.67 -9.29 16.80
C LYS A 121 -10.81 -9.00 15.31
N GLN A 122 -11.66 -8.01 14.98
CA GLN A 122 -11.65 -7.48 13.61
C GLN A 122 -10.37 -6.66 13.37
N PRO A 123 -9.88 -6.54 12.13
CA PRO A 123 -8.64 -5.80 11.84
C PRO A 123 -8.63 -4.39 12.42
N GLU A 124 -9.77 -3.71 12.43
CA GLU A 124 -9.93 -2.34 12.95
C GLU A 124 -9.77 -2.23 14.47
N GLU A 125 -9.91 -3.34 15.20
CA GLU A 125 -9.79 -3.41 16.67
C GLU A 125 -8.36 -3.68 17.14
N THR A 126 -7.43 -3.92 16.19
CA THR A 126 -6.02 -4.20 16.50
C THR A 126 -5.17 -2.93 16.43
N LEU A 127 -4.02 -2.92 17.14
CA LEU A 127 -3.07 -1.82 17.04
C LEU A 127 -2.54 -1.66 15.60
N VAL A 128 -2.23 -2.77 14.96
CA VAL A 128 -1.74 -2.77 13.58
C VAL A 128 -2.81 -2.22 12.64
N GLY A 129 -4.05 -2.63 12.77
CA GLY A 129 -5.17 -2.12 11.96
C GLY A 129 -5.44 -0.63 12.20
N PHE A 130 -5.36 -0.15 13.45
CA PHE A 130 -5.44 1.28 13.77
C PHE A 130 -4.33 2.08 13.06
N LEU A 131 -3.08 1.61 13.14
CA LEU A 131 -1.94 2.27 12.50
C LEU A 131 -2.04 2.20 10.97
N LEU A 132 -2.50 1.07 10.42
CA LEU A 132 -2.72 0.91 8.99
C LEU A 132 -3.77 1.89 8.49
N LYS A 133 -4.89 2.02 9.19
CA LYS A 133 -5.95 2.96 8.82
C LYS A 133 -5.49 4.41 8.89
N LEU A 134 -4.70 4.77 9.90
CA LEU A 134 -4.06 6.09 9.97
C LEU A 134 -3.08 6.32 8.81
N HIS A 135 -2.33 5.29 8.41
CA HIS A 135 -1.35 5.36 7.33
C HIS A 135 -2.00 5.49 5.95
N VAL A 136 -3.05 4.71 5.70
CA VAL A 136 -3.66 4.57 4.37
C VAL A 136 -4.67 5.68 4.08
N ASP A 137 -5.55 6.01 5.04
CA ASP A 137 -6.71 6.86 4.78
C ASP A 137 -7.00 7.94 5.84
N LEU A 138 -6.14 8.08 6.86
CA LEU A 138 -6.30 9.04 7.95
C LEU A 138 -7.68 8.93 8.65
N PHE A 139 -8.26 7.74 8.72
CA PHE A 139 -9.61 7.45 9.23
C PHE A 139 -10.76 8.11 8.45
N THR A 140 -10.53 8.58 7.23
CA THR A 140 -11.55 9.26 6.42
C THR A 140 -11.95 8.49 5.16
N GLY A 141 -11.54 7.22 5.08
CA GLY A 141 -11.90 6.30 3.99
C GLY A 141 -11.38 6.77 2.63
N PHE A 142 -12.19 6.60 1.59
CA PHE A 142 -11.79 6.91 0.20
C PHE A 142 -11.22 8.32 0.02
N ALA A 143 -11.81 9.34 0.65
CA ALA A 143 -11.33 10.71 0.52
C ALA A 143 -9.92 10.89 1.13
N GLY A 144 -9.67 10.29 2.29
CA GLY A 144 -8.34 10.29 2.92
C GLY A 144 -7.31 9.52 2.12
N GLN A 145 -7.69 8.38 1.58
CA GLN A 145 -6.81 7.58 0.74
C GLN A 145 -6.39 8.35 -0.52
N MET A 146 -7.33 9.04 -1.18
CA MET A 146 -7.02 9.94 -2.32
C MET A 146 -6.12 11.10 -1.90
N PHE A 147 -6.37 11.70 -0.73
CA PHE A 147 -5.53 12.76 -0.18
C PHE A 147 -4.10 12.26 0.06
N VAL A 148 -3.91 11.11 0.70
CA VAL A 148 -2.60 10.49 0.93
C VAL A 148 -1.89 10.22 -0.41
N GLY A 149 -2.60 9.73 -1.43
CA GLY A 149 -2.09 9.54 -2.77
C GLY A 149 -1.55 10.84 -3.40
N VAL A 150 -2.31 11.94 -3.29
CA VAL A 150 -1.86 13.26 -3.77
C VAL A 150 -0.63 13.74 -3.00
N MET A 151 -0.59 13.54 -1.66
CA MET A 151 0.60 13.88 -0.86
C MET A 151 1.82 13.04 -1.28
N GLY A 152 1.63 11.76 -1.61
CA GLY A 152 2.66 10.89 -2.17
C GLY A 152 3.21 11.41 -3.50
N LEU A 153 2.35 11.84 -4.43
CA LEU A 153 2.79 12.48 -5.69
C LEU A 153 3.57 13.77 -5.44
N LEU A 154 3.13 14.61 -4.51
CA LEU A 154 3.87 15.82 -4.13
C LEU A 154 5.23 15.49 -3.54
N PHE A 155 5.32 14.41 -2.76
CA PHE A 155 6.59 13.91 -2.23
C PHE A 155 7.53 13.43 -3.35
N VAL A 156 7.04 12.72 -4.36
CA VAL A 156 7.81 12.31 -5.55
C VAL A 156 8.33 13.55 -6.28
N VAL A 157 7.48 14.56 -6.54
CA VAL A 157 7.89 15.83 -7.16
C VAL A 157 8.91 16.55 -6.29
N SER A 158 8.75 16.55 -4.98
CA SER A 158 9.74 17.12 -4.04
C SER A 158 11.08 16.40 -4.14
N THR A 159 11.10 15.08 -4.19
CA THR A 159 12.31 14.26 -4.30
C THR A 159 13.07 14.58 -5.60
N VAL A 160 12.38 14.57 -6.74
CA VAL A 160 12.96 14.89 -8.06
C VAL A 160 13.48 16.34 -8.10
N SER A 161 12.66 17.29 -7.65
CA SER A 161 13.06 18.70 -7.63
C SER A 161 14.23 18.99 -6.67
N GLY A 162 14.28 18.25 -5.55
CA GLY A 162 15.41 18.29 -4.61
C GLY A 162 16.73 17.89 -5.26
N LEU A 163 16.73 16.80 -6.02
CA LEU A 163 17.90 16.35 -6.79
C LEU A 163 18.36 17.42 -7.78
N VAL A 164 17.41 18.03 -8.51
CA VAL A 164 17.71 19.11 -9.48
C VAL A 164 18.31 20.35 -8.80
N VAL A 165 17.79 20.72 -7.63
CA VAL A 165 18.29 21.87 -6.85
C VAL A 165 19.65 21.57 -6.23
N TYR A 166 19.93 20.32 -5.86
CA TYR A 166 21.18 19.89 -5.25
C TYR A 166 22.35 19.84 -6.24
N GLY A 167 22.12 19.52 -7.51
CA GLY A 167 23.18 19.37 -8.52
C GLY A 167 24.19 20.54 -8.61
N PRO A 168 23.75 21.83 -8.70
CA PRO A 168 24.66 22.98 -8.66
C PRO A 168 25.39 23.18 -7.32
N PHE A 169 24.77 22.69 -6.19
CA PHE A 169 25.40 22.78 -4.86
C PHE A 169 26.58 21.83 -4.73
N MET A 170 26.51 20.63 -5.27
CA MET A 170 27.61 19.64 -5.30
C MET A 170 28.88 20.15 -5.94
N LYS A 171 28.79 21.08 -6.92
CA LYS A 171 29.95 21.68 -7.57
C LYS A 171 30.76 22.61 -6.65
N LYS A 172 30.18 23.05 -5.53
CA LYS A 172 30.76 24.04 -4.62
C LYS A 172 31.17 23.46 -3.26
N LEU A 173 30.67 22.33 -2.88
CA LEU A 173 30.92 21.68 -1.59
C LEU A 173 30.99 20.17 -1.78
N ALA A 174 32.04 19.54 -1.24
CA ALA A 174 32.18 18.09 -1.29
C ALA A 174 31.03 17.41 -0.51
N PHE A 175 30.62 16.26 -1.00
CA PHE A 175 29.56 15.46 -0.36
C PHE A 175 29.97 15.05 1.06
N GLY A 176 29.02 15.09 2.01
CA GLY A 176 29.25 14.66 3.39
C GLY A 176 29.85 15.71 4.33
N ILE A 177 30.17 16.91 3.85
CA ILE A 177 30.68 17.97 4.74
C ILE A 177 29.54 18.53 5.60
N LEU A 178 29.69 18.45 6.94
CA LEU A 178 28.75 18.97 7.94
C LEU A 178 29.36 20.20 8.63
N ARG A 179 28.73 21.36 8.50
CA ARG A 179 29.22 22.66 8.99
C ARG A 179 28.45 23.13 10.22
N PHE A 180 28.38 22.30 11.28
CA PHE A 180 27.63 22.62 12.51
C PHE A 180 28.10 23.92 13.19
N GLY A 181 29.40 24.28 13.10
CA GLY A 181 29.96 25.52 13.67
C GLY A 181 29.48 26.80 12.98
N ARG A 182 28.76 26.74 11.83
CA ARG A 182 28.23 27.89 11.11
C ARG A 182 26.75 28.20 11.39
N GLY A 183 26.23 27.68 12.50
CA GLY A 183 24.87 27.93 12.96
C GLY A 183 23.86 26.86 12.51
N THR A 184 22.77 26.77 13.27
CA THR A 184 21.73 25.69 13.17
C THR A 184 21.15 25.55 11.76
N ARG A 185 20.92 26.66 11.06
CA ARG A 185 20.33 26.61 9.71
C ARG A 185 21.28 25.94 8.71
N ILE A 186 22.59 26.24 8.76
CA ILE A 186 23.57 25.67 7.84
C ILE A 186 23.76 24.19 8.14
N GLY A 187 23.87 23.80 9.41
CA GLY A 187 23.95 22.40 9.82
C GLY A 187 22.73 21.58 9.36
N ASN A 188 21.51 22.13 9.46
CA ASN A 188 20.32 21.45 8.95
C ASN A 188 20.26 21.36 7.43
N ILE A 189 20.81 22.34 6.68
CA ILE A 189 20.96 22.25 5.22
C ILE A 189 21.89 21.09 4.86
N ASP A 190 23.00 20.97 5.57
CA ASP A 190 24.00 19.94 5.29
C ASP A 190 23.45 18.53 5.61
N LEU A 191 22.75 18.37 6.76
CA LEU A 191 22.06 17.12 7.10
C LEU A 191 20.96 16.77 6.10
N HIS A 192 20.12 17.76 5.75
CA HIS A 192 19.07 17.56 4.74
C HIS A 192 19.62 17.09 3.41
N ASN A 193 20.72 17.69 2.95
CA ASN A 193 21.36 17.31 1.70
C ASN A 193 22.01 15.93 1.78
N LEU A 194 22.76 15.64 2.86
CA LEU A 194 23.42 14.36 3.06
C LEU A 194 22.42 13.21 3.07
N PHE A 195 21.45 13.30 3.96
CA PHE A 195 20.45 12.26 4.15
C PHE A 195 19.46 12.19 2.98
N GLY A 196 19.09 13.34 2.40
CA GLY A 196 18.23 13.38 1.22
C GLY A 196 18.86 12.70 0.00
N VAL A 197 20.18 12.80 -0.18
CA VAL A 197 20.89 12.06 -1.26
C VAL A 197 21.03 10.59 -0.92
N ALA A 198 21.34 10.26 0.34
CA ALA A 198 21.49 8.88 0.79
C ALA A 198 20.19 8.06 0.63
N THR A 199 19.02 8.68 0.85
CA THR A 199 17.71 8.01 0.73
C THR A 199 17.03 8.23 -0.62
N LEU A 200 17.61 8.97 -1.55
CA LEU A 200 16.96 9.50 -2.75
C LEU A 200 16.20 8.43 -3.55
N VAL A 201 16.89 7.34 -3.90
CA VAL A 201 16.32 6.27 -4.74
C VAL A 201 15.21 5.56 -4.00
N TRP A 202 15.46 5.19 -2.74
CA TRP A 202 14.47 4.54 -1.89
C TRP A 202 13.25 5.44 -1.68
N ALA A 203 13.44 6.71 -1.33
CA ALA A 203 12.36 7.67 -1.12
C ALA A 203 11.51 7.89 -2.39
N PHE A 204 12.16 7.90 -3.57
CA PHE A 204 11.45 7.98 -4.84
C PHE A 204 10.60 6.72 -5.07
N VAL A 205 11.17 5.52 -4.88
CA VAL A 205 10.48 4.25 -5.09
C VAL A 205 9.30 4.12 -4.12
N VAL A 206 9.55 4.28 -2.82
CA VAL A 206 8.51 4.14 -1.78
C VAL A 206 7.42 5.21 -1.91
N GLY A 207 7.80 6.46 -2.24
CA GLY A 207 6.82 7.52 -2.47
C GLY A 207 5.95 7.27 -3.71
N LEU A 208 6.55 6.81 -4.81
CA LEU A 208 5.82 6.51 -6.04
C LEU A 208 4.89 5.30 -5.87
N THR A 209 5.41 4.21 -5.31
CA THR A 209 4.62 3.00 -5.08
C THR A 209 3.50 3.23 -4.05
N GLY A 210 3.77 4.00 -2.98
CA GLY A 210 2.75 4.41 -2.03
C GLY A 210 1.64 5.26 -2.66
N ALA A 211 1.98 6.17 -3.56
CA ALA A 211 0.98 6.92 -4.32
C ALA A 211 0.13 6.00 -5.22
N ILE A 212 0.75 5.04 -5.92
CA ILE A 212 0.03 4.07 -6.76
C ILE A 212 -0.91 3.22 -5.89
N LEU A 213 -0.45 2.72 -4.74
CA LEU A 213 -1.27 1.96 -3.80
C LEU A 213 -2.44 2.79 -3.25
N SER A 214 -2.22 4.07 -2.97
CA SER A 214 -3.31 4.97 -2.54
C SER A 214 -4.38 5.16 -3.62
N PHE A 215 -4.02 5.06 -4.90
CA PHE A 215 -4.98 5.11 -6.01
C PHE A 215 -5.53 3.72 -6.40
N SER A 216 -5.25 2.67 -5.63
CA SER A 216 -5.73 1.31 -5.91
C SER A 216 -7.24 1.20 -6.12
N PRO A 217 -8.14 1.90 -5.38
CA PRO A 217 -9.57 1.81 -5.64
C PRO A 217 -9.97 2.30 -7.04
N LEU A 218 -9.28 3.33 -7.56
CA LEU A 218 -9.54 3.85 -8.90
C LEU A 218 -9.03 2.88 -9.98
N ILE A 219 -7.83 2.33 -9.76
CA ILE A 219 -7.18 1.39 -10.71
C ILE A 219 -7.98 0.09 -10.77
N THR A 220 -8.34 -0.47 -9.61
CA THR A 220 -9.15 -1.69 -9.51
C THR A 220 -10.56 -1.46 -10.06
N GLY A 221 -11.19 -0.33 -9.71
CA GLY A 221 -12.51 0.02 -10.26
C GLY A 221 -12.50 0.22 -11.77
N TYR A 222 -11.40 0.68 -12.36
CA TYR A 222 -11.24 0.73 -13.80
C TYR A 222 -11.19 -0.68 -14.40
N TRP A 223 -10.39 -1.59 -13.83
CA TRP A 223 -10.33 -3.00 -14.24
C TRP A 223 -11.69 -3.69 -14.12
N GLN A 224 -12.41 -3.49 -13.04
CA GLN A 224 -13.76 -4.05 -12.84
C GLN A 224 -14.74 -3.59 -13.94
N LYS A 225 -14.68 -2.31 -14.30
CA LYS A 225 -15.60 -1.69 -15.30
C LYS A 225 -15.20 -1.95 -16.75
N THR A 226 -13.98 -2.38 -17.00
CA THR A 226 -13.46 -2.64 -18.35
C THR A 226 -13.27 -4.13 -18.58
N GLU A 227 -12.16 -4.71 -18.12
CA GLU A 227 -11.81 -6.10 -18.43
C GLU A 227 -12.78 -7.10 -17.79
N LEU A 228 -13.05 -6.98 -16.49
CA LEU A 228 -13.97 -7.89 -15.82
C LEU A 228 -15.39 -7.77 -16.39
N ALA A 229 -15.87 -6.55 -16.61
CA ALA A 229 -17.17 -6.31 -17.22
C ALA A 229 -17.24 -6.88 -18.65
N ALA A 230 -16.17 -6.74 -19.44
CA ALA A 230 -16.12 -7.32 -20.80
C ALA A 230 -16.09 -8.84 -20.76
N MET A 231 -15.37 -9.46 -19.82
CA MET A 231 -15.37 -10.92 -19.64
C MET A 231 -16.78 -11.43 -19.27
N THR A 232 -17.42 -10.80 -18.28
CA THR A 232 -18.76 -11.21 -17.83
C THR A 232 -19.85 -10.95 -18.87
N ALA A 233 -19.73 -9.87 -19.67
CA ALA A 233 -20.68 -9.54 -20.73
C ALA A 233 -20.69 -10.55 -21.89
N ARG A 234 -19.64 -11.33 -22.07
CA ARG A 234 -19.61 -12.44 -23.05
C ARG A 234 -20.40 -13.66 -22.61
N HIS A 235 -20.78 -13.70 -21.32
CA HIS A 235 -21.53 -14.81 -20.70
C HIS A 235 -22.72 -14.23 -19.91
N PRO A 236 -23.74 -13.68 -20.59
CA PRO A 236 -24.79 -12.85 -19.96
C PRO A 236 -25.91 -13.67 -19.32
N GLU A 237 -25.90 -15.00 -19.43
CA GLU A 237 -26.99 -15.83 -18.92
C GLU A 237 -27.12 -15.66 -17.41
N PRO A 238 -28.36 -15.49 -16.90
CA PRO A 238 -28.59 -15.44 -15.47
C PRO A 238 -28.38 -16.80 -14.81
N MET A 239 -28.04 -16.78 -13.53
CA MET A 239 -28.01 -17.99 -12.72
C MET A 239 -29.46 -18.48 -12.48
N THR A 240 -29.72 -19.76 -12.76
CA THR A 240 -31.06 -20.37 -12.68
C THR A 240 -31.14 -21.51 -11.66
N GLY A 241 -29.98 -22.08 -11.30
CA GLY A 241 -29.85 -23.20 -10.36
C GLY A 241 -28.91 -22.92 -9.21
N PRO A 242 -28.71 -23.88 -8.32
CA PRO A 242 -27.74 -23.77 -7.23
C PRO A 242 -26.31 -23.79 -7.78
N ALA A 243 -25.40 -23.13 -7.07
CA ALA A 243 -23.99 -23.18 -7.39
C ALA A 243 -23.39 -24.57 -7.08
N VAL A 244 -22.41 -24.96 -7.90
CA VAL A 244 -21.57 -26.13 -7.62
C VAL A 244 -20.70 -25.90 -6.38
N PRO A 245 -20.22 -26.98 -5.71
CA PRO A 245 -19.34 -26.84 -4.56
C PRO A 245 -18.09 -26.02 -4.89
N ILE A 246 -17.65 -25.18 -3.95
CA ILE A 246 -16.48 -24.28 -4.15
C ILE A 246 -15.19 -25.04 -4.43
N ASP A 247 -15.06 -26.29 -3.97
CA ASP A 247 -13.94 -27.16 -4.28
C ASP A 247 -13.83 -27.45 -5.78
N GLN A 248 -14.97 -27.66 -6.47
CA GLN A 248 -14.99 -27.83 -7.93
C GLN A 248 -14.59 -26.53 -8.64
N VAL A 249 -15.06 -25.39 -8.17
CA VAL A 249 -14.71 -24.06 -8.68
C VAL A 249 -13.19 -23.82 -8.56
N ALA A 250 -12.64 -24.12 -7.39
CA ALA A 250 -11.21 -23.97 -7.11
C ALA A 250 -10.36 -24.87 -8.03
N ALA A 251 -10.77 -26.14 -8.20
CA ALA A 251 -10.09 -27.08 -9.10
C ALA A 251 -10.12 -26.62 -10.56
N ALA A 252 -11.26 -26.11 -11.03
CA ALA A 252 -11.41 -25.58 -12.39
C ALA A 252 -10.50 -24.36 -12.64
N GLY A 253 -10.48 -23.42 -11.67
CA GLY A 253 -9.61 -22.23 -11.74
C GLY A 253 -8.13 -22.57 -11.74
N LEU A 254 -7.69 -23.52 -10.91
CA LEU A 254 -6.30 -24.01 -10.92
C LEU A 254 -5.94 -24.73 -12.22
N ALA A 255 -6.85 -25.50 -12.78
CA ALA A 255 -6.63 -26.19 -14.05
C ALA A 255 -6.44 -25.21 -15.23
N ALA A 256 -7.04 -24.02 -15.16
CA ALA A 256 -6.85 -22.96 -16.17
C ALA A 256 -5.44 -22.33 -16.11
N PHE A 257 -4.73 -22.46 -14.97
CA PHE A 257 -3.40 -21.88 -14.76
C PHE A 257 -2.45 -22.88 -14.10
N PRO A 258 -1.95 -23.88 -14.83
CA PRO A 258 -1.05 -24.90 -14.26
C PRO A 258 0.16 -24.27 -13.57
N GLY A 259 0.51 -24.82 -12.39
CA GLY A 259 1.67 -24.36 -11.62
C GLY A 259 1.44 -23.04 -10.87
N LYS A 260 0.20 -22.63 -10.63
CA LYS A 260 -0.15 -21.51 -9.76
C LYS A 260 -0.91 -21.98 -8.52
N ASP A 261 -0.92 -21.14 -7.48
CA ASP A 261 -1.69 -21.33 -6.25
C ASP A 261 -2.95 -20.46 -6.25
N LEU A 262 -3.95 -20.86 -5.46
CA LEU A 262 -5.11 -20.02 -5.20
C LEU A 262 -4.68 -18.77 -4.43
N ALA A 263 -5.21 -17.62 -4.86
CA ALA A 263 -5.09 -16.36 -4.12
C ALA A 263 -6.41 -16.04 -3.42
N PHE A 264 -7.51 -15.96 -4.18
CA PHE A 264 -8.86 -15.84 -3.62
C PHE A 264 -9.93 -16.27 -4.64
N ILE A 265 -11.11 -16.57 -4.11
CA ILE A 265 -12.29 -16.93 -4.88
C ILE A 265 -13.41 -15.96 -4.49
N ALA A 266 -13.85 -15.12 -5.43
CA ALA A 266 -14.99 -14.24 -5.24
C ALA A 266 -16.27 -14.95 -5.73
N TYR A 267 -17.31 -14.86 -4.91
CA TYR A 267 -18.61 -15.46 -5.18
C TYR A 267 -19.41 -14.65 -6.21
N PRO A 268 -20.38 -15.29 -6.93
CA PRO A 268 -21.27 -14.58 -7.82
C PRO A 268 -21.96 -13.40 -7.15
N GLY A 269 -22.06 -12.28 -7.89
CA GLY A 269 -22.63 -11.03 -7.37
C GLY A 269 -21.67 -10.15 -6.60
N ASN A 270 -20.46 -10.62 -6.25
CA ASN A 270 -19.41 -9.79 -5.69
C ASN A 270 -18.83 -8.82 -6.74
N GLU A 271 -18.23 -7.71 -6.29
CA GLU A 271 -17.63 -6.70 -7.19
C GLU A 271 -16.42 -7.21 -8.00
N TYR A 272 -15.80 -8.33 -7.59
CA TYR A 272 -14.73 -9.03 -8.31
C TYR A 272 -15.24 -10.18 -9.18
N ALA A 273 -16.54 -10.39 -9.27
CA ALA A 273 -17.14 -11.52 -9.98
C ALA A 273 -18.33 -11.09 -10.85
N GLY A 274 -18.77 -11.98 -11.73
CA GLY A 274 -20.01 -11.80 -12.48
C GLY A 274 -21.25 -12.19 -11.66
N SER A 275 -22.45 -11.90 -12.16
CA SER A 275 -23.70 -12.31 -11.52
C SER A 275 -23.90 -13.83 -11.48
N ARG A 276 -23.30 -14.55 -12.44
CA ARG A 276 -23.37 -16.01 -12.60
C ARG A 276 -22.03 -16.71 -12.32
N HIS A 277 -20.92 -15.99 -12.31
CA HIS A 277 -19.60 -16.60 -12.30
C HIS A 277 -18.89 -16.37 -10.96
N PHE A 278 -18.19 -17.38 -10.48
CA PHE A 278 -17.10 -17.17 -9.55
C PHE A 278 -15.90 -16.56 -10.29
N SER A 279 -15.16 -15.68 -9.64
CA SER A 279 -13.82 -15.31 -10.07
C SER A 279 -12.79 -16.03 -9.22
N VAL A 280 -12.05 -16.94 -9.83
CA VAL A 280 -10.92 -17.62 -9.18
C VAL A 280 -9.66 -16.89 -9.57
N LEU A 281 -9.04 -16.23 -8.58
CA LEU A 281 -7.76 -15.56 -8.79
C LEU A 281 -6.64 -16.46 -8.28
N VAL A 282 -5.62 -16.59 -9.11
CA VAL A 282 -4.46 -17.44 -8.85
C VAL A 282 -3.18 -16.62 -8.88
N ARG A 283 -2.15 -17.07 -8.15
CA ARG A 283 -0.86 -16.38 -7.97
C ARG A 283 0.33 -17.31 -8.25
N GLY A 284 1.52 -16.75 -8.46
CA GLY A 284 2.75 -17.52 -8.56
C GLY A 284 3.32 -17.91 -7.19
N HIS A 285 4.43 -18.66 -7.20
CA HIS A 285 5.03 -19.24 -5.99
C HIS A 285 6.22 -18.44 -5.42
N THR A 286 6.76 -17.46 -6.16
CA THR A 286 7.91 -16.67 -5.68
C THR A 286 7.44 -15.41 -4.97
N GLU A 287 8.29 -14.82 -4.12
CA GLU A 287 8.01 -13.58 -3.38
C GLU A 287 7.46 -12.42 -4.24
N LEU A 288 7.90 -12.32 -5.49
CA LEU A 288 7.36 -11.33 -6.42
C LEU A 288 6.11 -11.84 -7.16
N THR A 289 6.12 -13.11 -7.61
CA THR A 289 5.02 -13.63 -8.44
C THR A 289 3.78 -14.00 -7.62
N GLN A 290 3.91 -14.22 -6.31
CA GLN A 290 2.76 -14.39 -5.41
C GLN A 290 1.88 -13.13 -5.32
N ARG A 291 2.41 -11.98 -5.72
CA ARG A 291 1.67 -10.71 -5.82
C ARG A 291 1.00 -10.52 -7.19
N LEU A 292 1.36 -11.32 -8.20
CA LEU A 292 0.82 -11.22 -9.56
C LEU A 292 -0.36 -12.18 -9.73
N LEU A 293 -1.54 -11.62 -9.88
CA LEU A 293 -2.77 -12.38 -9.99
C LEU A 293 -3.14 -12.63 -11.47
N SER A 294 -3.81 -13.75 -11.72
CA SER A 294 -4.52 -14.04 -12.96
C SER A 294 -5.93 -14.49 -12.59
N VAL A 295 -6.91 -14.25 -13.45
CA VAL A 295 -8.32 -14.50 -13.16
C VAL A 295 -8.90 -15.55 -14.10
N ALA A 296 -9.65 -16.52 -13.54
CA ALA A 296 -10.54 -17.40 -14.27
C ALA A 296 -11.98 -17.15 -13.82
N LEU A 297 -12.87 -16.89 -14.76
CA LEU A 297 -14.32 -16.92 -14.55
C LEU A 297 -14.79 -18.36 -14.64
N VAL A 298 -15.38 -18.87 -13.57
CA VAL A 298 -15.95 -20.23 -13.50
C VAL A 298 -17.45 -20.10 -13.37
N ASP A 299 -18.19 -20.72 -14.30
CA ASP A 299 -19.65 -20.75 -14.26
C ASP A 299 -20.14 -21.44 -12.98
N ALA A 300 -21.02 -20.77 -12.24
CA ALA A 300 -21.40 -21.21 -10.92
C ALA A 300 -22.30 -22.45 -10.92
N GLU A 301 -23.04 -22.71 -12.01
CA GLU A 301 -23.94 -23.87 -12.11
C GLU A 301 -23.24 -25.12 -12.67
N THR A 302 -22.28 -24.92 -13.59
CA THR A 302 -21.61 -26.03 -14.28
C THR A 302 -20.23 -26.35 -13.75
N GLY A 303 -19.55 -25.39 -13.08
CA GLY A 303 -18.19 -25.53 -12.64
C GLY A 303 -17.17 -25.48 -13.78
N VAL A 304 -17.56 -25.06 -14.98
CA VAL A 304 -16.71 -24.97 -16.15
C VAL A 304 -16.09 -23.58 -16.24
N VAL A 305 -14.81 -23.51 -16.64
CA VAL A 305 -14.15 -22.22 -16.89
C VAL A 305 -14.78 -21.59 -18.14
N ALA A 306 -15.45 -20.48 -17.96
CA ALA A 306 -16.03 -19.68 -19.04
C ALA A 306 -14.95 -18.86 -19.75
N GLU A 307 -14.04 -18.25 -18.99
CA GLU A 307 -12.95 -17.46 -19.52
C GLU A 307 -11.78 -17.40 -18.54
N ALA A 308 -10.55 -17.29 -19.07
CA ALA A 308 -9.35 -17.11 -18.27
C ALA A 308 -8.47 -16.01 -18.89
N ALA A 309 -7.99 -15.09 -18.06
CA ALA A 309 -7.17 -13.96 -18.51
C ALA A 309 -6.02 -13.66 -17.55
N GLY A 310 -4.90 -13.20 -18.11
CA GLY A 310 -3.82 -12.61 -17.37
C GLY A 310 -4.14 -11.20 -16.93
N THR A 311 -3.35 -10.69 -15.99
CA THR A 311 -3.51 -9.33 -15.47
C THR A 311 -3.02 -8.29 -16.47
N PRO A 312 -3.77 -7.20 -16.74
CA PRO A 312 -3.31 -6.11 -17.59
C PRO A 312 -2.14 -5.36 -16.93
N TRP A 313 -1.33 -4.69 -17.75
CA TRP A 313 -0.09 -4.06 -17.30
C TRP A 313 -0.24 -3.07 -16.14
N TYR A 314 -1.31 -2.28 -16.12
CA TYR A 314 -1.55 -1.30 -15.05
C TYR A 314 -1.90 -1.97 -13.71
N MET A 315 -2.62 -3.09 -13.73
CA MET A 315 -2.84 -3.93 -12.55
C MET A 315 -1.54 -4.60 -12.10
N THR A 316 -0.69 -5.03 -13.03
CA THR A 316 0.65 -5.55 -12.72
C THR A 316 1.48 -4.49 -12.00
N VAL A 317 1.47 -3.23 -12.47
CA VAL A 317 2.15 -2.11 -11.80
C VAL A 317 1.59 -1.88 -10.40
N LEU A 318 0.27 -1.89 -10.22
CA LEU A 318 -0.36 -1.79 -8.90
C LEU A 318 0.10 -2.92 -7.97
N MET A 319 0.05 -4.17 -8.44
CA MET A 319 0.42 -5.34 -7.64
C MET A 319 1.89 -5.36 -7.24
N LEU A 320 2.79 -4.98 -8.15
CA LEU A 320 4.23 -4.85 -7.85
C LEU A 320 4.55 -3.66 -6.94
N SER A 321 3.68 -2.66 -6.88
CA SER A 321 3.88 -1.54 -5.96
C SER A 321 3.86 -1.97 -4.49
N GLY A 322 3.13 -3.02 -4.13
CA GLY A 322 3.09 -3.55 -2.75
C GLY A 322 4.47 -3.93 -2.22
N PRO A 323 5.14 -4.96 -2.76
CA PRO A 323 6.44 -5.40 -2.25
C PRO A 323 7.49 -4.28 -2.25
N PHE A 324 7.53 -3.43 -3.28
CA PHE A 324 8.47 -2.29 -3.32
C PHE A 324 8.16 -1.19 -2.31
N HIS A 325 6.92 -1.08 -1.86
CA HIS A 325 6.54 -0.15 -0.80
C HIS A 325 6.81 -0.72 0.58
N PHE A 326 6.43 -1.97 0.82
CA PHE A 326 6.50 -2.61 2.14
C PHE A 326 7.92 -3.07 2.50
N GLY A 327 8.71 -3.53 1.53
CA GLY A 327 10.05 -4.08 1.77
C GLY A 327 10.03 -5.44 2.46
N ASP A 328 8.94 -6.19 2.33
CA ASP A 328 8.70 -7.48 2.97
C ASP A 328 9.33 -8.67 2.23
N TYR A 329 9.61 -8.52 0.94
CA TYR A 329 10.12 -9.59 0.06
C TYR A 329 11.57 -10.04 0.32
N GLY A 330 12.28 -9.43 1.23
CA GLY A 330 13.67 -9.78 1.61
C GLY A 330 13.82 -10.14 3.09
N GLY A 331 12.72 -10.40 3.79
CA GLY A 331 12.69 -10.74 5.20
C GLY A 331 13.28 -9.65 6.11
N LEU A 332 13.61 -10.01 7.34
CA LEU A 332 14.08 -9.10 8.38
C LEU A 332 15.25 -8.18 7.97
N PRO A 333 16.29 -8.63 7.21
CA PRO A 333 17.34 -7.71 6.78
C PRO A 333 16.84 -6.54 5.93
N LEU A 334 15.90 -6.78 5.02
CA LEU A 334 15.33 -5.75 4.18
C LEU A 334 14.38 -4.84 4.98
N GLN A 335 13.59 -5.38 5.88
CA GLN A 335 12.75 -4.61 6.80
C GLN A 335 13.58 -3.63 7.64
N ILE A 336 14.74 -4.05 8.17
CA ILE A 336 15.67 -3.16 8.90
C ILE A 336 16.16 -2.03 8.00
N ILE A 337 16.51 -2.30 6.74
CA ILE A 337 16.92 -1.26 5.78
C ILE A 337 15.79 -0.27 5.53
N TRP A 338 14.55 -0.76 5.32
CA TRP A 338 13.36 0.07 5.16
C TRP A 338 13.11 0.96 6.38
N ALA A 339 13.18 0.38 7.58
CA ALA A 339 13.05 1.11 8.84
C ALA A 339 14.09 2.22 8.98
N LEU A 340 15.36 1.93 8.69
CA LEU A 340 16.44 2.92 8.74
C LEU A 340 16.20 4.06 7.74
N PHE A 341 15.82 3.76 6.51
CA PHE A 341 15.53 4.79 5.50
C PHE A 341 14.26 5.58 5.83
N THR A 342 13.27 4.96 6.46
CA THR A 342 12.08 5.66 6.97
C THR A 342 12.46 6.68 8.05
N ILE A 343 13.30 6.30 9.02
CA ILE A 343 13.80 7.20 10.07
C ILE A 343 14.59 8.36 9.43
N VAL A 344 15.50 8.04 8.51
CA VAL A 344 16.32 9.07 7.84
C VAL A 344 15.44 10.02 7.02
N THR A 345 14.39 9.53 6.36
CA THR A 345 13.42 10.37 5.63
C THR A 345 12.64 11.28 6.57
N GLY A 346 12.27 10.80 7.76
CA GLY A 346 11.71 11.64 8.82
C GLY A 346 12.67 12.78 9.22
N VAL A 347 13.96 12.47 9.41
CA VAL A 347 15.01 13.49 9.71
C VAL A 347 15.14 14.48 8.56
N VAL A 348 15.13 14.03 7.29
CA VAL A 348 15.16 14.91 6.10
C VAL A 348 13.96 15.87 6.13
N THR A 349 12.78 15.37 6.45
CA THR A 349 11.55 16.18 6.52
C THR A 349 11.65 17.24 7.61
N VAL A 350 12.06 16.87 8.82
CA VAL A 350 12.23 17.79 9.96
C VAL A 350 13.30 18.84 9.65
N THR A 351 14.47 18.42 9.15
CA THR A 351 15.56 19.36 8.82
C THR A 351 15.17 20.33 7.72
N GLY A 352 14.44 19.89 6.70
CA GLY A 352 13.88 20.73 5.64
C GLY A 352 12.92 21.80 6.21
N PHE A 353 12.03 21.39 7.11
CA PHE A 353 11.10 22.29 7.79
C PHE A 353 11.83 23.33 8.67
N VAL A 354 12.85 22.91 9.44
CA VAL A 354 13.70 23.82 10.25
C VAL A 354 14.44 24.81 9.36
N VAL A 355 14.97 24.39 8.21
CA VAL A 355 15.63 25.28 7.23
C VAL A 355 14.67 26.34 6.72
N TRP A 356 13.40 25.97 6.48
CA TRP A 356 12.36 26.91 6.07
C TRP A 356 11.99 27.90 7.16
N LEU A 357 11.76 27.45 8.40
CA LEU A 357 11.45 28.31 9.54
C LEU A 357 12.55 29.34 9.85
N LYS A 358 13.83 28.92 9.75
CA LYS A 358 14.99 29.78 10.03
C LYS A 358 15.46 30.59 8.83
N ARG A 359 14.60 30.86 7.85
CA ARG A 359 14.93 31.74 6.73
C ARG A 359 15.12 33.18 7.21
N PRO A 360 16.19 33.89 6.75
CA PRO A 360 16.30 35.32 7.00
C PRO A 360 15.07 36.02 6.40
N ARG A 361 14.37 36.79 7.22
CA ARG A 361 13.32 37.67 6.71
C ARG A 361 13.99 38.70 5.78
N ALA A 362 13.39 38.95 4.63
CA ALA A 362 13.85 40.07 3.78
C ALA A 362 13.73 41.33 4.60
N ARG A 363 14.86 42.06 4.77
CA ARG A 363 14.83 43.41 5.41
C ARG A 363 13.84 44.26 4.65
N SER A 364 12.91 44.88 5.35
CA SER A 364 11.94 45.80 4.74
C SER A 364 12.68 46.99 4.10
N ALA A 365 12.07 47.63 3.13
CA ALA A 365 12.63 48.82 2.55
C ALA A 365 12.86 49.94 3.59
N SER A 366 12.04 49.99 4.64
CA SER A 366 12.15 50.89 5.78
C SER A 366 13.44 50.68 6.60
N ASP A 367 13.85 49.41 6.81
CA ASP A 367 15.06 49.09 7.59
C ASP A 367 16.33 49.44 6.81
N ARG A 368 16.27 49.40 5.47
CA ARG A 368 17.40 49.83 4.60
C ARG A 368 17.58 51.35 4.65
N ASN A 369 16.52 52.12 4.66
CA ASN A 369 16.55 53.58 4.75
C ASN A 369 17.02 54.05 6.12
N ALA A 370 16.60 53.37 7.21
CA ALA A 370 17.07 53.70 8.56
C ALA A 370 18.53 53.38 8.80
N SER A 371 19.10 52.34 8.15
CA SER A 371 20.54 52.02 8.22
C SER A 371 21.38 52.98 7.35
N GLY A 372 20.86 53.46 6.20
CA GLY A 372 21.52 54.47 5.38
C GLY A 372 21.59 55.86 6.06
N ALA A 373 20.52 56.25 6.78
CA ALA A 373 20.47 57.51 7.47
C ALA A 373 21.47 57.60 8.63
N LYS A 374 21.72 56.45 9.32
CA LYS A 374 22.72 56.42 10.43
C LYS A 374 24.18 56.45 9.97
N LEU A 375 24.49 56.11 8.73
CA LEU A 375 25.85 56.22 8.15
C LEU A 375 26.14 57.63 7.60
N GLY A 376 25.11 58.36 7.14
CA GLY A 376 25.25 59.74 6.65
C GLY A 376 25.35 60.81 7.76
N SER A 377 25.07 60.50 9.00
CA SER A 377 25.17 61.46 10.13
C SER A 377 26.49 61.42 10.93
N LYS A 378 27.49 60.65 10.45
CA LYS A 378 28.85 60.53 11.06
C LYS A 378 29.97 60.97 10.13
N ALA A 379 29.64 61.68 9.07
CA ALA A 379 30.64 62.33 8.17
C ALA A 379 30.74 63.85 8.45
#